data_ecc2f0cdaddc9fc6bdb2b0683b1d72b7
#
_entry.id   ecc2f0cdaddc9fc6bdb2b0683b1d72b7
#
_cell.length_a   1.000
_cell.length_b   1.000
_cell.length_c   1.000
_cell.angle_alpha   90.00
_cell.angle_beta   90.00
_cell.angle_gamma   90.00
#
_symmetry.space_group_name_H-M   'P 1'
#
loop_
_entity.id
_entity.type
_entity.pdbx_description
1 polymer ?
#
loop_
_entity_poly.entity_id
_entity_poly.type
_entity_poly.pdbx_seq_one_letter_code
_entity_poly.pdbx_strand_id
1 'polypeptide(L)'
;IILNLFNGEIHELDLNDYGNYRRIEFNKHVITIPADDLFLNRRDTTSRSDREMTIQMILNKRKDIFHRIDIVNGRIGRAFMRTEMDSVVPPNYETAQLLLTNFKDVYAADTSHSGDEIYRKEKDINITERQLRNEFNLLRSYNKSNNKYEVELHKKFSLPVACFLFIMIGASLGVLFRKGGFTIATSLSFGFFLVYYIFMIGGEDLADR
;
A
#
# COMPACT_ATOMS: atom_id res chain seq x y z
N ILE A 1 35.55 17.28 -2.32
CA ILE A 1 35.96 18.22 -1.25
C ILE A 1 37.20 17.65 -0.58
N ILE A 2 38.22 18.49 -0.42
CA ILE A 2 39.45 18.10 0.28
C ILE A 2 39.43 18.79 1.65
N LEU A 3 39.38 18.00 2.71
CA LEU A 3 39.49 18.46 4.09
C LEU A 3 40.92 18.25 4.57
N ASN A 4 41.60 19.33 4.93
CA ASN A 4 42.90 19.28 5.56
C ASN A 4 42.73 19.45 7.07
N LEU A 5 43.02 18.41 7.83
CA LEU A 5 43.00 18.40 9.28
C LEU A 5 44.43 18.50 9.79
N PHE A 6 44.64 19.31 10.81
CA PHE A 6 45.96 19.51 11.42
C PHE A 6 45.91 19.21 12.91
N ASN A 7 46.92 18.50 13.40
CA ASN A 7 47.13 18.18 14.82
C ASN A 7 45.90 17.58 15.51
N GLY A 8 45.56 16.35 15.16
CA GLY A 8 44.38 15.66 15.68
C GLY A 8 44.64 14.21 16.00
N GLU A 9 43.61 13.57 16.51
CA GLU A 9 43.59 12.15 16.88
C GLU A 9 42.39 11.50 16.20
N ILE A 10 42.57 10.30 15.68
CA ILE A 10 41.49 9.44 15.16
C ILE A 10 41.33 8.30 16.13
N HIS A 11 40.13 8.12 16.63
CA HIS A 11 39.72 7.00 17.47
C HIS A 11 38.88 6.03 16.64
N GLU A 12 39.39 4.81 16.50
CA GLU A 12 38.73 3.75 15.74
C GLU A 12 38.36 2.61 16.68
N LEU A 13 37.08 2.27 16.74
CA LEU A 13 36.55 1.14 17.49
C LEU A 13 35.93 0.15 16.49
N ASP A 14 36.43 -1.09 16.51
CA ASP A 14 35.79 -2.15 15.72
C ASP A 14 34.50 -2.59 16.41
N LEU A 15 33.34 -2.40 15.72
CA LEU A 15 32.04 -2.77 16.26
C LEU A 15 31.81 -4.28 16.32
N ASN A 16 32.62 -5.09 15.61
CA ASN A 16 32.54 -6.55 15.63
C ASN A 16 33.47 -7.16 16.69
N ASP A 17 34.52 -6.42 17.11
CA ASP A 17 35.46 -6.83 18.14
C ASP A 17 35.73 -5.66 19.08
N TYR A 18 34.89 -5.52 20.12
CA TYR A 18 34.96 -4.44 21.12
C TYR A 18 36.29 -4.36 21.90
N GLY A 19 37.18 -5.34 21.72
CA GLY A 19 38.50 -5.33 22.31
C GLY A 19 39.56 -4.57 21.50
N ASN A 20 39.26 -4.22 20.26
CA ASN A 20 40.21 -3.64 19.30
C ASN A 20 39.97 -2.13 19.15
N TYR A 21 40.51 -1.37 20.11
CA TYR A 21 40.52 0.09 20.10
C TYR A 21 41.86 0.60 19.61
N ARG A 22 41.84 1.42 18.54
CA ARG A 22 43.03 2.02 17.93
C ARG A 22 42.94 3.55 17.98
N ARG A 23 43.99 4.18 18.48
CA ARG A 23 44.19 5.63 18.49
C ARG A 23 45.33 5.97 17.56
N ILE A 24 45.09 6.86 16.61
CA ILE A 24 46.06 7.33 15.63
C ILE A 24 46.24 8.84 15.82
N GLU A 25 47.41 9.30 16.20
CA GLU A 25 47.76 10.71 16.27
C GLU A 25 48.33 11.15 14.92
N PHE A 26 47.91 12.28 14.43
CA PHE A 26 48.41 12.84 13.14
C PHE A 26 48.73 14.31 13.25
N ASN A 27 49.78 14.75 12.59
CA ASN A 27 50.11 16.17 12.43
C ASN A 27 49.37 16.79 11.28
N LYS A 28 49.14 16.04 10.19
CA LYS A 28 48.34 16.42 9.05
C LYS A 28 47.61 15.21 8.49
N HIS A 29 46.31 15.32 8.35
CA HIS A 29 45.48 14.29 7.70
C HIS A 29 44.65 14.94 6.59
N VAL A 30 44.64 14.33 5.41
CA VAL A 30 43.90 14.83 4.23
C VAL A 30 42.77 13.84 3.94
N ILE A 31 41.55 14.28 4.12
CA ILE A 31 40.37 13.48 3.78
C ILE A 31 39.82 14.00 2.44
N THR A 32 39.77 13.13 1.45
CA THR A 32 39.15 13.43 0.17
C THR A 32 37.74 12.81 0.18
N ILE A 33 36.72 13.67 0.23
CA ILE A 33 35.33 13.27 0.11
C ILE A 33 34.96 13.39 -1.38
N PRO A 34 34.62 12.27 -2.06
CA PRO A 34 34.18 12.33 -3.44
C PRO A 34 32.94 13.24 -3.52
N ALA A 35 32.96 14.17 -4.46
CA ALA A 35 31.93 15.18 -4.61
C ALA A 35 30.62 14.60 -5.18
N ASP A 36 30.62 13.36 -5.62
CA ASP A 36 29.47 12.71 -6.24
C ASP A 36 28.25 12.60 -5.30
N ASP A 37 28.50 12.55 -3.98
CA ASP A 37 27.44 12.54 -2.96
C ASP A 37 26.89 13.95 -2.63
N LEU A 38 27.58 15.01 -3.05
CA LEU A 38 27.17 16.41 -2.81
C LEU A 38 26.35 17.01 -3.98
N PHE A 39 26.43 16.42 -5.15
CA PHE A 39 25.49 16.77 -6.20
C PHE A 39 24.15 16.09 -5.88
N LEU A 40 23.09 16.90 -5.83
CA LEU A 40 21.71 16.43 -5.86
C LEU A 40 21.53 15.62 -7.16
N ASN A 41 22.03 14.39 -7.14
CA ASN A 41 21.69 13.41 -8.14
C ASN A 41 20.20 13.19 -7.98
N ARG A 42 19.42 13.76 -8.89
CA ARG A 42 18.02 13.45 -9.05
C ARG A 42 17.96 11.96 -9.35
N ARG A 43 18.00 11.15 -8.28
CA ARG A 43 17.65 9.73 -8.44
C ARG A 43 16.26 9.76 -9.02
N ASP A 44 16.13 9.34 -10.24
CA ASP A 44 14.84 8.89 -10.76
C ASP A 44 14.44 7.69 -9.94
N THR A 45 14.01 7.98 -8.70
CA THR A 45 13.39 6.96 -7.87
C THR A 45 12.13 6.57 -8.60
N THR A 46 12.15 5.39 -9.19
CA THR A 46 11.00 4.72 -9.78
C THR A 46 9.86 4.56 -8.78
N SER A 47 10.11 4.82 -7.50
CA SER A 47 9.17 4.84 -6.39
C SER A 47 8.74 6.29 -6.09
N ARG A 48 7.90 6.83 -6.96
CA ARG A 48 7.17 8.07 -6.66
C ARG A 48 6.09 7.77 -5.61
N SER A 49 5.88 8.72 -4.69
CA SER A 49 4.73 8.66 -3.78
C SER A 49 3.43 8.55 -4.60
N ASP A 50 2.45 7.81 -4.11
CA ASP A 50 1.17 7.59 -4.80
C ASP A 50 0.50 8.91 -5.22
N ARG A 51 0.68 9.98 -4.41
CA ARG A 51 0.17 11.34 -4.70
C ARG A 51 0.87 12.03 -5.87
N GLU A 52 2.14 11.71 -6.13
CA GLU A 52 2.95 12.32 -7.20
C GLU A 52 2.80 11.60 -8.55
N MET A 53 2.14 10.44 -8.57
CA MET A 53 1.94 9.67 -9.78
C MET A 53 1.04 10.43 -10.76
N THR A 54 1.38 10.40 -12.05
CA THR A 54 0.50 10.88 -13.10
C THR A 54 -0.70 9.94 -13.28
N ILE A 55 -1.78 10.43 -13.88
CA ILE A 55 -2.99 9.63 -14.18
C ILE A 55 -2.59 8.35 -14.93
N GLN A 56 -1.72 8.48 -15.95
CA GLN A 56 -1.25 7.33 -16.73
C GLN A 56 -0.50 6.29 -15.88
N MET A 57 0.32 6.76 -14.93
CA MET A 57 1.05 5.85 -14.02
C MET A 57 0.08 5.12 -13.09
N ILE A 58 -0.95 5.80 -12.58
CA ILE A 58 -1.99 5.18 -11.74
C ILE A 58 -2.74 4.11 -12.54
N LEU A 59 -3.15 4.41 -13.77
CA LEU A 59 -3.85 3.45 -14.63
C LEU A 59 -2.98 2.21 -14.93
N ASN A 60 -1.70 2.40 -15.22
CA ASN A 60 -0.77 1.29 -15.43
C ASN A 60 -0.62 0.44 -14.15
N LYS A 61 -0.47 1.08 -12.98
CA LYS A 61 -0.40 0.36 -11.69
C LYS A 61 -1.67 -0.44 -11.41
N ARG A 62 -2.86 0.13 -11.68
CA ARG A 62 -4.13 -0.60 -11.55
C ARG A 62 -4.19 -1.80 -12.49
N LYS A 63 -3.75 -1.65 -13.74
CA LYS A 63 -3.67 -2.78 -14.69
C LYS A 63 -2.78 -3.91 -14.18
N ASP A 64 -1.62 -3.57 -13.61
CA ASP A 64 -0.71 -4.56 -13.01
C ASP A 64 -1.36 -5.26 -11.81
N ILE A 65 -2.12 -4.52 -10.98
CA ILE A 65 -2.84 -5.10 -9.85
C ILE A 65 -3.94 -6.06 -10.33
N PHE A 66 -4.73 -5.69 -11.33
CA PHE A 66 -5.75 -6.60 -11.91
C PHE A 66 -5.13 -7.87 -12.45
N HIS A 67 -4.00 -7.78 -13.15
CA HIS A 67 -3.28 -8.96 -13.62
C HIS A 67 -2.82 -9.85 -12.45
N ARG A 68 -2.36 -9.27 -11.34
CA ARG A 68 -1.99 -10.03 -10.13
C ARG A 68 -3.21 -10.69 -9.48
N ILE A 69 -4.36 -10.00 -9.44
CA ILE A 69 -5.63 -10.54 -8.95
C ILE A 69 -6.03 -11.77 -9.77
N ASP A 70 -5.94 -11.72 -11.11
CA ASP A 70 -6.24 -12.85 -11.99
C ASP A 70 -5.33 -14.06 -11.72
N ILE A 71 -4.04 -13.81 -11.51
CA ILE A 71 -3.09 -14.87 -11.14
C ILE A 71 -3.47 -15.52 -9.79
N VAL A 72 -3.85 -14.72 -8.79
CA VAL A 72 -4.27 -15.21 -7.47
C VAL A 72 -5.55 -16.02 -7.59
N ASN A 73 -6.56 -15.53 -8.31
CA ASN A 73 -7.80 -16.26 -8.57
C ASN A 73 -7.53 -17.60 -9.28
N GLY A 74 -6.62 -17.62 -10.24
CA GLY A 74 -6.18 -18.86 -10.89
C GLY A 74 -5.48 -19.83 -9.93
N ARG A 75 -4.75 -19.34 -8.91
CA ARG A 75 -4.15 -20.19 -7.88
C ARG A 75 -5.18 -20.75 -6.92
N ILE A 76 -6.16 -19.93 -6.52
CA ILE A 76 -7.29 -20.37 -5.69
C ILE A 76 -8.06 -21.48 -6.42
N GLY A 77 -8.41 -21.29 -7.70
CA GLY A 77 -9.10 -22.30 -8.49
C GLY A 77 -8.31 -23.62 -8.59
N ARG A 78 -6.99 -23.56 -8.84
CA ARG A 78 -6.15 -24.78 -8.84
C ARG A 78 -6.05 -25.45 -7.48
N ALA A 79 -6.10 -24.71 -6.38
CA ALA A 79 -6.11 -25.28 -5.04
C ALA A 79 -7.40 -26.07 -4.78
N PHE A 80 -8.53 -25.58 -5.25
CA PHE A 80 -9.82 -26.30 -5.17
C PHE A 80 -9.84 -27.54 -6.07
N MET A 81 -9.31 -27.49 -7.27
CA MET A 81 -9.23 -28.65 -8.16
C MET A 81 -8.44 -29.82 -7.55
N ARG A 82 -7.42 -29.52 -6.72
CA ARG A 82 -6.66 -30.59 -6.01
C ARG A 82 -7.48 -31.35 -4.98
N THR A 83 -8.50 -30.73 -4.45
CA THR A 83 -9.41 -31.36 -3.47
C THR A 83 -10.61 -32.06 -4.10
N GLU A 84 -10.61 -32.26 -5.44
CA GLU A 84 -11.71 -32.88 -6.21
C GLU A 84 -13.05 -32.10 -6.10
N MET A 85 -12.98 -30.85 -5.67
CA MET A 85 -14.12 -29.95 -5.68
C MET A 85 -14.27 -29.29 -7.05
N ASP A 86 -15.50 -29.00 -7.44
CA ASP A 86 -15.78 -28.25 -8.66
C ASP A 86 -15.04 -26.91 -8.67
N SER A 87 -14.57 -26.52 -9.86
CA SER A 87 -13.72 -25.34 -10.11
C SER A 87 -14.37 -23.97 -9.86
N VAL A 88 -15.39 -23.93 -9.01
CA VAL A 88 -16.05 -22.69 -8.59
C VAL A 88 -15.17 -21.96 -7.59
N VAL A 89 -14.57 -20.86 -8.03
CA VAL A 89 -13.80 -19.98 -7.14
C VAL A 89 -14.77 -19.34 -6.13
N PRO A 90 -14.66 -19.67 -4.82
CA PRO A 90 -15.54 -19.07 -3.83
C PRO A 90 -15.26 -17.55 -3.74
N PRO A 91 -16.33 -16.74 -3.54
CA PRO A 91 -16.18 -15.28 -3.51
C PRO A 91 -15.41 -14.78 -2.28
N ASN A 92 -15.45 -15.52 -1.17
CA ASN A 92 -14.84 -15.14 0.09
C ASN A 92 -14.14 -16.33 0.77
N TYR A 93 -13.18 -16.02 1.66
CA TYR A 93 -12.50 -17.04 2.46
C TYR A 93 -13.46 -17.86 3.34
N GLU A 94 -14.48 -17.22 3.93
CA GLU A 94 -15.48 -17.88 4.77
C GLU A 94 -16.25 -18.97 4.00
N THR A 95 -16.67 -18.67 2.78
CA THR A 95 -17.35 -19.65 1.92
C THR A 95 -16.39 -20.77 1.50
N ALA A 96 -15.12 -20.45 1.23
CA ALA A 96 -14.09 -21.43 0.96
C ALA A 96 -13.88 -22.40 2.13
N GLN A 97 -13.83 -21.86 3.34
CA GLN A 97 -13.66 -22.63 4.57
C GLN A 97 -14.86 -23.53 4.84
N LEU A 98 -16.09 -23.02 4.68
CA LEU A 98 -17.30 -23.82 4.81
C LEU A 98 -17.33 -24.99 3.82
N LEU A 99 -16.95 -24.77 2.56
CA LEU A 99 -16.89 -25.83 1.56
C LEU A 99 -15.87 -26.90 1.95
N LEU A 100 -14.69 -26.51 2.41
CA LEU A 100 -13.63 -27.44 2.84
C LEU A 100 -14.06 -28.23 4.09
N THR A 101 -14.73 -27.60 5.06
CA THR A 101 -15.22 -28.27 6.27
C THR A 101 -16.29 -29.28 5.92
N ASN A 102 -17.28 -28.88 5.11
CA ASN A 102 -18.33 -29.81 4.64
C ASN A 102 -17.75 -30.99 3.87
N PHE A 103 -16.77 -30.77 3.02
CA PHE A 103 -16.09 -31.82 2.27
C PHE A 103 -15.35 -32.79 3.21
N LYS A 104 -14.66 -32.26 4.21
CA LYS A 104 -13.97 -33.05 5.24
C LYS A 104 -14.95 -33.94 6.00
N ASP A 105 -16.09 -33.39 6.43
CA ASP A 105 -17.11 -34.11 7.20
C ASP A 105 -17.78 -35.21 6.36
N VAL A 106 -18.09 -34.94 5.10
CA VAL A 106 -18.65 -35.92 4.15
C VAL A 106 -17.65 -37.04 3.89
N TYR A 107 -16.37 -36.70 3.66
CA TYR A 107 -15.33 -37.70 3.38
C TYR A 107 -15.02 -38.57 4.61
N ALA A 108 -15.05 -38.01 5.80
CA ALA A 108 -14.86 -38.74 7.05
C ALA A 108 -16.06 -39.66 7.42
N ALA A 109 -17.27 -39.33 6.97
CA ALA A 109 -18.46 -40.10 7.17
C ALA A 109 -18.58 -41.31 6.22
N ASP A 110 -17.82 -41.32 5.13
CA ASP A 110 -17.82 -42.41 4.15
C ASP A 110 -16.97 -43.56 4.66
N THR A 111 -17.64 -44.65 5.08
CA THR A 111 -17.05 -45.89 5.65
C THR A 111 -16.28 -46.73 4.62
N SER A 112 -16.28 -46.37 3.35
CA SER A 112 -15.56 -47.07 2.27
C SER A 112 -14.05 -46.84 2.29
N HIS A 113 -13.56 -45.80 2.99
CA HIS A 113 -12.17 -45.41 3.01
C HIS A 113 -11.37 -46.00 4.18
N SER A 114 -10.12 -46.37 3.91
CA SER A 114 -9.18 -46.81 4.94
C SER A 114 -8.80 -45.62 5.87
N GLY A 115 -8.54 -45.89 7.15
CA GLY A 115 -8.11 -44.87 8.10
C GLY A 115 -6.86 -44.07 7.65
N ASP A 116 -5.94 -44.71 6.95
CA ASP A 116 -4.75 -44.06 6.38
C ASP A 116 -5.08 -43.11 5.23
N GLU A 117 -6.10 -43.43 4.43
CA GLU A 117 -6.56 -42.57 3.34
C GLU A 117 -7.27 -41.32 3.89
N ILE A 118 -8.11 -41.49 4.89
CA ILE A 118 -8.78 -40.39 5.59
C ILE A 118 -7.75 -39.44 6.19
N TYR A 119 -6.73 -39.96 6.87
CA TYR A 119 -5.66 -39.14 7.44
C TYR A 119 -4.85 -38.33 6.38
N ARG A 120 -4.51 -38.97 5.26
CA ARG A 120 -3.83 -38.31 4.17
C ARG A 120 -4.69 -37.20 3.56
N LYS A 121 -5.95 -37.45 3.30
CA LYS A 121 -6.89 -36.49 2.74
C LYS A 121 -7.12 -35.30 3.69
N GLU A 122 -7.26 -35.56 4.98
CA GLU A 122 -7.37 -34.52 6.01
C GLU A 122 -6.13 -33.63 6.05
N LYS A 123 -4.94 -34.21 5.96
CA LYS A 123 -3.70 -33.45 5.88
C LYS A 123 -3.64 -32.57 4.64
N ASP A 124 -4.05 -33.07 3.49
CA ASP A 124 -4.09 -32.32 2.23
C ASP A 124 -5.11 -31.18 2.30
N ILE A 125 -6.27 -31.40 2.90
CA ILE A 125 -7.29 -30.36 3.13
C ILE A 125 -6.73 -29.25 4.04
N ASN A 126 -6.07 -29.61 5.13
CA ASN A 126 -5.46 -28.64 6.06
C ASN A 126 -4.35 -27.81 5.41
N ILE A 127 -3.55 -28.41 4.51
CA ILE A 127 -2.55 -27.70 3.73
C ILE A 127 -3.23 -26.74 2.74
N THR A 128 -4.27 -27.20 2.06
CA THR A 128 -5.04 -26.39 1.11
C THR A 128 -5.72 -25.21 1.80
N GLU A 129 -6.30 -25.42 3.01
CA GLU A 129 -6.91 -24.35 3.80
C GLU A 129 -5.89 -23.24 4.14
N ARG A 130 -4.69 -23.61 4.57
CA ARG A 130 -3.62 -22.64 4.87
C ARG A 130 -3.18 -21.88 3.59
N GLN A 131 -3.08 -22.58 2.47
CA GLN A 131 -2.77 -21.99 1.18
C GLN A 131 -3.85 -20.98 0.77
N LEU A 132 -5.12 -21.36 0.85
CA LEU A 132 -6.25 -20.51 0.54
C LEU A 132 -6.30 -19.27 1.43
N ARG A 133 -6.08 -19.43 2.73
CA ARG A 133 -6.00 -18.28 3.66
C ARG A 133 -4.98 -17.25 3.21
N ASN A 134 -3.79 -17.69 2.80
CA ASN A 134 -2.73 -16.82 2.31
C ASN A 134 -3.12 -16.15 0.99
N GLU A 135 -3.72 -16.89 0.05
CA GLU A 135 -4.15 -16.33 -1.24
C GLU A 135 -5.29 -15.32 -1.07
N PHE A 136 -6.26 -15.59 -0.19
CA PHE A 136 -7.34 -14.63 0.10
C PHE A 136 -6.83 -13.37 0.81
N ASN A 137 -5.85 -13.50 1.72
CA ASN A 137 -5.21 -12.35 2.34
C ASN A 137 -4.47 -11.50 1.29
N LEU A 138 -3.82 -12.15 0.34
CA LEU A 138 -3.15 -11.48 -0.77
C LEU A 138 -4.15 -10.78 -1.68
N LEU A 139 -5.27 -11.44 -2.00
CA LEU A 139 -6.37 -10.88 -2.78
C LEU A 139 -6.93 -9.63 -2.10
N ARG A 140 -7.18 -9.71 -0.79
CA ARG A 140 -7.65 -8.56 0.00
C ARG A 140 -6.66 -7.40 -0.03
N SER A 141 -5.36 -7.68 0.07
CA SER A 141 -4.30 -6.67 -0.02
C SER A 141 -4.27 -5.98 -1.39
N TYR A 142 -4.41 -6.76 -2.49
CA TYR A 142 -4.47 -6.19 -3.83
C TYR A 142 -5.74 -5.37 -4.07
N ASN A 143 -6.90 -5.83 -3.61
CA ASN A 143 -8.15 -5.06 -3.69
C ASN A 143 -8.03 -3.75 -2.90
N LYS A 144 -7.48 -3.78 -1.69
CA LYS A 144 -7.22 -2.56 -0.91
C LYS A 144 -6.29 -1.59 -1.65
N SER A 145 -5.23 -2.11 -2.27
CA SER A 145 -4.32 -1.29 -3.08
C SER A 145 -5.01 -0.70 -4.30
N ASN A 146 -5.86 -1.48 -4.99
CA ASN A 146 -6.63 -0.98 -6.13
C ASN A 146 -7.58 0.15 -5.72
N ASN A 147 -8.31 -0.01 -4.61
CA ASN A 147 -9.21 1.01 -4.08
C ASN A 147 -8.45 2.31 -3.76
N LYS A 148 -7.26 2.19 -3.16
CA LYS A 148 -6.40 3.33 -2.89
C LYS A 148 -6.03 4.11 -4.16
N TYR A 149 -5.62 3.41 -5.23
CA TYR A 149 -5.30 4.06 -6.51
C TYR A 149 -6.54 4.64 -7.19
N GLU A 150 -7.69 4.05 -7.02
CA GLU A 150 -8.97 4.58 -7.51
C GLU A 150 -9.32 5.90 -6.83
N VAL A 151 -9.19 5.98 -5.51
CA VAL A 151 -9.38 7.21 -4.73
C VAL A 151 -8.40 8.30 -5.19
N GLU A 152 -7.12 7.97 -5.37
CA GLU A 152 -6.13 8.94 -5.86
C GLU A 152 -6.45 9.43 -7.28
N LEU A 153 -6.98 8.57 -8.14
CA LEU A 153 -7.44 8.96 -9.46
C LEU A 153 -8.61 9.96 -9.38
N HIS A 154 -9.62 9.65 -8.56
CA HIS A 154 -10.77 10.54 -8.37
C HIS A 154 -10.37 11.88 -7.75
N LYS A 155 -9.44 11.93 -6.80
CA LYS A 155 -8.90 13.17 -6.22
C LYS A 155 -8.30 14.10 -7.29
N LYS A 156 -7.61 13.54 -8.28
CA LYS A 156 -7.00 14.34 -9.37
C LYS A 156 -8.03 15.09 -10.23
N PHE A 157 -9.24 14.57 -10.33
CA PHE A 157 -10.35 15.24 -11.03
C PHE A 157 -11.19 16.10 -10.08
N SER A 158 -11.44 15.64 -8.88
CA SER A 158 -12.26 16.33 -7.89
C SER A 158 -11.67 17.68 -7.47
N LEU A 159 -10.33 17.77 -7.27
CA LEU A 159 -9.67 19.00 -6.85
C LEU A 159 -9.88 20.17 -7.83
N PRO A 160 -9.60 20.04 -9.15
CA PRO A 160 -9.85 21.12 -10.09
C PRO A 160 -11.35 21.51 -10.17
N VAL A 161 -12.25 20.55 -10.11
CA VAL A 161 -13.70 20.81 -10.12
C VAL A 161 -14.12 21.58 -8.86
N ALA A 162 -13.59 21.19 -7.68
CA ALA A 162 -13.85 21.90 -6.43
C ALA A 162 -13.34 23.34 -6.49
N CYS A 163 -12.14 23.59 -7.03
CA CYS A 163 -11.62 24.95 -7.23
C CYS A 163 -12.55 25.79 -8.11
N PHE A 164 -13.03 25.23 -9.22
CA PHE A 164 -13.96 25.92 -10.10
C PHE A 164 -15.28 26.26 -9.38
N LEU A 165 -15.85 25.30 -8.64
CA LEU A 165 -17.08 25.52 -7.85
C LEU A 165 -16.87 26.58 -6.78
N PHE A 166 -15.71 26.60 -6.09
CA PHE A 166 -15.44 27.62 -5.09
C PHE A 166 -15.33 29.03 -5.69
N ILE A 167 -14.79 29.17 -6.91
CA ILE A 167 -14.77 30.46 -7.60
C ILE A 167 -16.20 30.92 -7.91
N MET A 168 -17.04 30.02 -8.44
CA MET A 168 -18.43 30.33 -8.76
C MET A 168 -19.23 30.73 -7.52
N ILE A 169 -19.13 29.98 -6.45
CA ILE A 169 -19.81 30.24 -5.19
C ILE A 169 -19.25 31.53 -4.55
N GLY A 170 -17.94 31.70 -4.53
CA GLY A 170 -17.28 32.88 -3.97
C GLY A 170 -17.67 34.18 -4.69
N ALA A 171 -17.75 34.15 -6.01
CA ALA A 171 -18.23 35.30 -6.80
C ALA A 171 -19.68 35.67 -6.46
N SER A 172 -20.58 34.68 -6.40
CA SER A 172 -21.99 34.88 -6.06
C SER A 172 -22.18 35.43 -4.66
N LEU A 173 -21.46 34.86 -3.68
CA LEU A 173 -21.51 35.29 -2.29
C LEU A 173 -20.85 36.67 -2.07
N GLY A 174 -19.79 36.98 -2.82
CA GLY A 174 -19.17 38.30 -2.79
C GLY A 174 -20.11 39.42 -3.21
N VAL A 175 -21.00 39.18 -4.19
CA VAL A 175 -22.05 40.13 -4.58
C VAL A 175 -23.13 40.24 -3.50
N LEU A 176 -23.55 39.11 -2.91
CA LEU A 176 -24.60 39.06 -1.90
C LEU A 176 -24.17 39.79 -0.60
N PHE A 177 -22.92 39.57 -0.18
CA PHE A 177 -22.38 40.15 1.07
C PHE A 177 -21.56 41.43 0.83
N ARG A 178 -21.86 42.22 -0.21
CA ARG A 178 -21.13 43.43 -0.58
C ARG A 178 -20.98 44.46 0.58
N LYS A 179 -21.94 44.46 1.54
CA LYS A 179 -21.90 45.34 2.73
C LYS A 179 -21.15 44.73 3.92
N GLY A 180 -20.78 43.48 3.89
CA GLY A 180 -20.27 42.73 5.02
C GLY A 180 -18.78 42.85 5.30
N GLY A 181 -18.03 43.51 4.43
CA GLY A 181 -16.59 43.71 4.59
C GLY A 181 -15.74 42.44 4.43
N PHE A 182 -14.44 42.65 4.55
CA PHE A 182 -13.42 41.58 4.37
C PHE A 182 -13.58 40.43 5.36
N THR A 183 -13.98 40.69 6.61
CA THR A 183 -14.09 39.66 7.66
C THR A 183 -15.14 38.62 7.36
N ILE A 184 -16.30 39.00 6.82
CA ILE A 184 -17.37 38.06 6.47
C ILE A 184 -16.96 37.19 5.29
N ALA A 185 -16.31 37.79 4.28
CA ALA A 185 -15.81 37.03 3.13
C ALA A 185 -14.76 35.98 3.54
N THR A 186 -13.84 36.33 4.42
CA THR A 186 -12.80 35.42 4.91
C THR A 186 -13.40 34.30 5.77
N SER A 187 -14.30 34.60 6.70
CA SER A 187 -14.96 33.57 7.52
C SER A 187 -15.75 32.58 6.69
N LEU A 188 -16.45 33.06 5.67
CA LEU A 188 -17.25 32.23 4.79
C LEU A 188 -16.37 31.30 3.94
N SER A 189 -15.27 31.84 3.38
CA SER A 189 -14.28 31.05 2.62
C SER A 189 -13.66 29.94 3.48
N PHE A 190 -13.30 30.26 4.72
CA PHE A 190 -12.77 29.26 5.66
C PHE A 190 -13.81 28.20 6.02
N GLY A 191 -15.07 28.58 6.23
CA GLY A 191 -16.16 27.65 6.46
C GLY A 191 -16.34 26.63 5.32
N PHE A 192 -16.37 27.10 4.07
CA PHE A 192 -16.46 26.20 2.91
C PHE A 192 -15.25 25.29 2.77
N PHE A 193 -14.05 25.81 3.04
CA PHE A 193 -12.83 24.99 3.03
C PHE A 193 -12.89 23.87 4.06
N LEU A 194 -13.36 24.14 5.29
CA LEU A 194 -13.52 23.13 6.34
C LEU A 194 -14.53 22.05 5.93
N VAL A 195 -15.67 22.45 5.40
CA VAL A 195 -16.71 21.50 4.93
C VAL A 195 -16.13 20.59 3.85
N TYR A 196 -15.47 21.16 2.83
CA TYR A 196 -14.81 20.39 1.78
C TYR A 196 -13.78 19.41 2.36
N TYR A 197 -12.95 19.86 3.31
CA TYR A 197 -11.90 19.05 3.91
C TYR A 197 -12.47 17.86 4.70
N ILE A 198 -13.56 18.07 5.44
CA ILE A 198 -14.27 17.00 6.16
C ILE A 198 -14.80 15.94 5.20
N PHE A 199 -15.44 16.36 4.10
CA PHE A 199 -15.93 15.42 3.08
C PHE A 199 -14.80 14.66 2.39
N MET A 200 -13.66 15.31 2.13
CA MET A 200 -12.50 14.69 1.52
C MET A 200 -11.91 13.59 2.42
N ILE A 201 -11.72 13.87 3.72
CA ILE A 201 -11.20 12.89 4.68
C ILE A 201 -12.22 11.77 4.89
N GLY A 202 -13.50 12.11 5.07
CA GLY A 202 -14.54 11.10 5.26
C GLY A 202 -14.68 10.15 4.08
N GLY A 203 -14.53 10.66 2.86
CA GLY A 203 -14.52 9.84 1.63
C GLY A 203 -13.30 8.92 1.54
N GLU A 204 -12.13 9.38 1.99
CA GLU A 204 -10.91 8.56 2.03
C GLU A 204 -11.03 7.41 3.05
N ASP A 205 -11.52 7.70 4.27
CA ASP A 205 -11.74 6.67 5.31
C ASP A 205 -12.78 5.62 4.90
N LEU A 206 -13.84 6.06 4.21
CA LEU A 206 -14.87 5.15 3.71
C LEU A 206 -14.35 4.21 2.61
N ALA A 207 -13.44 4.67 1.77
CA ALA A 207 -12.85 3.87 0.70
C ALA A 207 -11.76 2.90 1.19
N ASP A 208 -11.15 3.16 2.35
CA ASP A 208 -10.14 2.30 2.96
C ASP A 208 -10.73 1.11 3.76
N ARG A 209 -12.04 1.19 4.05
CA ARG A 209 -12.81 0.10 4.71
C ARG A 209 -13.23 -0.95 3.71
#